data_85582160398999058840d9a89754a231
#
_entry.id   85582160398999058840d9a89754a231
#
_cell.length_a   1.000
_cell.length_b   1.000
_cell.length_c   1.000
_cell.angle_alpha   90.00
_cell.angle_beta   90.00
_cell.angle_gamma   90.00
#
_symmetry.space_group_name_H-M   'P 1'
#
loop_
_entity.id
_entity.type
_entity.pdbx_description
1 polymer ?
#
loop_
_entity_poly.entity_id
_entity_poly.type
_entity_poly.pdbx_seq_one_letter_code
_entity_poly.pdbx_strand_id
1 'polypeptide(L)'
;DEFMFAPSRNQLGQVADFLIDLQQCQCFYCGKSLKNSKYAVDHFIPWSLYPADTGHNFVLADDKCNSQKSNYLASEHFLQQWQERNYLHDHSITREISQLGFLTDLQRSHRVADWAYKQAIENEYLGWLGGQSKKIFRSI
;
A
#
# COMPACT_ATOMS: atom_id res chain seq x y z
N ASP A 1 -10.64 -20.61 -5.59
CA ASP A 1 -9.85 -21.11 -6.69
C ASP A 1 -8.69 -20.16 -6.97
N GLU A 2 -7.91 -20.54 -7.89
CA GLU A 2 -6.74 -19.76 -8.24
C GLU A 2 -7.06 -18.59 -9.17
N PHE A 3 -8.32 -18.35 -9.43
CA PHE A 3 -8.68 -17.20 -10.25
C PHE A 3 -8.61 -15.93 -9.43
N MET A 4 -7.74 -15.05 -9.89
CA MET A 4 -7.57 -13.75 -9.28
C MET A 4 -8.39 -12.75 -10.10
N PHE A 5 -9.66 -12.63 -9.75
CA PHE A 5 -10.50 -11.63 -10.41
C PHE A 5 -10.11 -10.25 -9.93
N ALA A 6 -9.98 -9.32 -10.86
CA ALA A 6 -9.81 -7.94 -10.49
C ALA A 6 -11.00 -7.49 -9.65
N PRO A 7 -10.79 -6.75 -8.56
CA PRO A 7 -11.90 -6.24 -7.78
C PRO A 7 -12.74 -5.28 -8.61
N SER A 8 -14.04 -5.28 -8.35
CA SER A 8 -14.93 -4.35 -9.04
C SER A 8 -14.63 -2.91 -8.63
N ARG A 9 -15.08 -1.96 -9.46
CA ARG A 9 -14.98 -0.54 -9.10
C ARG A 9 -15.71 -0.25 -7.80
N ASN A 10 -16.83 -0.92 -7.56
CA ASN A 10 -17.60 -0.74 -6.34
C ASN A 10 -16.82 -1.21 -5.12
N GLN A 11 -16.16 -2.36 -5.21
CA GLN A 11 -15.33 -2.87 -4.12
C GLN A 11 -14.17 -1.92 -3.81
N LEU A 12 -13.46 -1.45 -4.83
CA LEU A 12 -12.38 -0.50 -4.63
C LEU A 12 -12.87 0.85 -4.11
N GLY A 13 -14.05 1.29 -4.54
CA GLY A 13 -14.67 2.49 -4.00
C GLY A 13 -14.96 2.37 -2.52
N GLN A 14 -15.43 1.21 -2.08
CA GLN A 14 -15.70 0.96 -0.66
C GLN A 14 -14.40 0.89 0.14
N VAL A 15 -13.34 0.30 -0.41
CA VAL A 15 -12.02 0.34 0.22
C VAL A 15 -11.53 1.79 0.36
N ALA A 16 -11.68 2.59 -0.68
CA ALA A 16 -11.29 4.00 -0.64
C ALA A 16 -12.06 4.76 0.45
N ASP A 17 -13.37 4.53 0.56
CA ASP A 17 -14.19 5.18 1.59
C ASP A 17 -13.71 4.83 3.01
N PHE A 18 -13.37 3.57 3.23
CA PHE A 18 -12.79 3.16 4.52
C PHE A 18 -11.45 3.84 4.77
N LEU A 19 -10.58 3.88 3.77
CA LEU A 19 -9.24 4.44 3.92
C LEU A 19 -9.26 5.96 4.09
N ILE A 20 -10.22 6.65 3.48
CA ILE A 20 -10.41 8.10 3.69
C ILE A 20 -10.60 8.38 5.18
N ASP A 21 -11.46 7.60 5.83
CA ASP A 21 -11.69 7.76 7.27
C ASP A 21 -10.45 7.38 8.08
N LEU A 22 -9.86 6.24 7.76
CA LEU A 22 -8.69 5.75 8.48
C LEU A 22 -7.54 6.74 8.42
N GLN A 23 -7.31 7.33 7.25
CA GLN A 23 -6.21 8.26 6.99
C GLN A 23 -6.58 9.72 7.26
N GLN A 24 -7.79 9.98 7.76
CA GLN A 24 -8.26 11.34 8.05
C GLN A 24 -8.17 12.24 6.83
N CYS A 25 -8.59 11.72 5.69
CA CYS A 25 -8.62 12.42 4.41
C CYS A 25 -7.24 12.96 3.98
N GLN A 26 -6.18 12.21 4.29
CA GLN A 26 -4.81 12.60 3.95
C GLN A 26 -4.16 11.51 3.12
N CYS A 27 -3.31 11.92 2.17
CA CYS A 27 -2.51 10.98 1.39
C CYS A 27 -1.58 10.19 2.30
N PHE A 28 -1.55 8.88 2.12
CA PHE A 28 -0.66 8.03 2.91
C PHE A 28 0.81 8.44 2.77
N TYR A 29 1.25 8.82 1.58
CA TYR A 29 2.66 9.07 1.31
C TYR A 29 3.10 10.48 1.66
N CYS A 30 2.40 11.51 1.22
CA CYS A 30 2.84 12.89 1.41
C CYS A 30 2.06 13.65 2.47
N GLY A 31 0.97 13.07 2.97
CA GLY A 31 0.17 13.69 4.03
C GLY A 31 -0.72 14.83 3.59
N LYS A 32 -0.71 15.20 2.30
CA LYS A 32 -1.56 16.31 1.87
C LYS A 32 -3.04 15.93 1.96
N SER A 33 -3.89 16.93 2.11
CA SER A 33 -5.33 16.72 2.13
C SER A 33 -5.80 16.13 0.80
N LEU A 34 -6.66 15.12 0.87
CA LEU A 34 -7.31 14.54 -0.31
C LEU A 34 -8.63 15.22 -0.65
N LYS A 35 -9.01 16.23 0.13
CA LYS A 35 -10.23 17.00 -0.12
C LYS A 35 -10.09 17.72 -1.45
N ASN A 36 -11.07 17.52 -2.33
CA ASN A 36 -11.09 18.11 -3.67
C ASN A 36 -9.90 17.69 -4.55
N SER A 37 -9.31 16.53 -4.25
CA SER A 37 -8.20 15.99 -5.02
C SER A 37 -8.58 14.64 -5.59
N LYS A 38 -7.98 14.25 -6.70
CA LYS A 38 -8.07 12.89 -7.20
C LYS A 38 -7.16 12.00 -6.36
N TYR A 39 -7.63 10.81 -6.05
CA TYR A 39 -6.87 9.83 -5.29
C TYR A 39 -7.15 8.42 -5.79
N ALA A 40 -6.32 7.48 -5.39
CA ALA A 40 -6.45 6.09 -5.80
C ALA A 40 -6.05 5.17 -4.67
N VAL A 41 -6.62 3.97 -4.68
CA VAL A 41 -6.17 2.88 -3.82
C VAL A 41 -4.90 2.31 -4.45
N ASP A 42 -3.82 2.31 -3.69
CA ASP A 42 -2.52 1.82 -4.13
C ASP A 42 -2.15 0.56 -3.37
N HIS A 43 -1.43 -0.33 -4.02
CA HIS A 43 -0.79 -1.48 -3.36
C HIS A 43 0.55 -1.02 -2.81
N PHE A 44 0.71 -1.03 -1.48
CA PHE A 44 1.96 -0.59 -0.87
C PHE A 44 3.13 -1.44 -1.37
N ILE A 45 3.02 -2.78 -1.24
CA ILE A 45 3.92 -3.66 -1.98
C ILE A 45 3.35 -3.78 -3.39
N PRO A 46 4.09 -3.34 -4.42
CA PRO A 46 3.54 -3.27 -5.77
C PRO A 46 3.03 -4.62 -6.29
N TRP A 47 1.96 -4.55 -7.06
CA TRP A 47 1.38 -5.73 -7.72
C TRP A 47 2.43 -6.53 -8.49
N SER A 48 3.40 -5.86 -9.12
CA SER A 48 4.45 -6.52 -9.90
C SER A 48 5.34 -7.42 -9.04
N LEU A 49 5.44 -7.13 -7.74
CA LEU A 49 6.22 -7.95 -6.81
C LEU A 49 5.36 -8.98 -6.10
N TYR A 50 4.12 -8.65 -5.79
CA TYR A 50 3.20 -9.50 -5.08
C TYR A 50 1.79 -9.31 -5.63
N PRO A 51 1.38 -10.13 -6.60
CA PRO A 51 0.10 -9.95 -7.30
C PRO A 51 -1.07 -10.49 -6.48
N ALA A 52 -1.43 -9.78 -5.43
CA ALA A 52 -2.55 -10.13 -4.56
C ALA A 52 -3.19 -8.89 -3.97
N ASP A 53 -4.50 -8.94 -3.81
CA ASP A 53 -5.28 -7.88 -3.16
C ASP A 53 -5.52 -8.27 -1.71
N THR A 54 -4.63 -7.87 -0.81
CA THR A 54 -4.78 -8.10 0.63
C THR A 54 -5.05 -6.77 1.33
N GLY A 55 -5.92 -6.82 2.34
CA GLY A 55 -6.44 -5.61 2.97
C GLY A 55 -5.35 -4.70 3.55
N HIS A 56 -4.37 -5.28 4.23
CA HIS A 56 -3.31 -4.50 4.85
C HIS A 56 -2.37 -3.86 3.82
N ASN A 57 -2.37 -4.34 2.58
CA ASN A 57 -1.52 -3.79 1.53
C ASN A 57 -2.14 -2.58 0.83
N PHE A 58 -3.40 -2.29 1.08
CA PHE A 58 -4.04 -1.13 0.49
C PHE A 58 -3.72 0.13 1.26
N VAL A 59 -3.35 1.18 0.55
CA VAL A 59 -3.22 2.53 1.09
C VAL A 59 -3.90 3.49 0.12
N LEU A 60 -4.33 4.64 0.62
CA LEU A 60 -4.94 5.66 -0.23
C LEU A 60 -3.94 6.76 -0.48
N ALA A 61 -3.72 7.06 -1.74
CA ALA A 61 -2.73 8.05 -2.16
C ALA A 61 -3.34 9.06 -3.10
N ASP A 62 -2.85 10.29 -3.07
CA ASP A 62 -3.24 11.24 -4.10
C ASP A 62 -2.72 10.76 -5.46
N ASP A 63 -3.37 11.20 -6.50
CA ASP A 63 -3.10 10.72 -7.85
C ASP A 63 -1.65 10.95 -8.27
N LYS A 64 -1.06 12.05 -7.83
CA LYS A 64 0.31 12.39 -8.17
C LYS A 64 1.30 11.45 -7.49
N CYS A 65 1.15 11.19 -6.19
CA CYS A 65 1.99 10.23 -5.49
C CYS A 65 1.84 8.84 -6.09
N ASN A 66 0.61 8.43 -6.39
CA ASN A 66 0.35 7.13 -6.98
C ASN A 66 1.07 6.97 -8.31
N SER A 67 0.99 7.99 -9.17
CA SER A 67 1.64 7.97 -10.47
C SER A 67 3.16 7.99 -10.37
N GLN A 68 3.70 8.79 -9.48
CA GLN A 68 5.16 8.90 -9.29
C GLN A 68 5.75 7.65 -8.68
N LYS A 69 5.05 7.04 -7.73
CA LYS A 69 5.47 5.77 -7.15
C LYS A 69 5.43 4.65 -8.20
N SER A 70 4.41 4.66 -9.05
CA SER A 70 4.25 3.64 -10.08
C SER A 70 4.37 2.24 -9.45
N ASN A 71 5.16 1.35 -10.03
CA ASN A 71 5.40 0.01 -9.51
C ASN A 71 6.73 -0.13 -8.78
N TYR A 72 7.32 1.00 -8.37
CA TYR A 72 8.51 0.96 -7.53
C TYR A 72 8.15 0.62 -6.09
N LEU A 73 9.02 -0.11 -5.42
CA LEU A 73 8.91 -0.33 -3.99
C LEU A 73 9.24 0.98 -3.27
N ALA A 74 8.42 1.39 -2.31
CA ALA A 74 8.65 2.62 -1.56
C ALA A 74 9.81 2.45 -0.60
N SER A 75 10.52 3.54 -0.28
CA SER A 75 11.67 3.51 0.60
C SER A 75 11.33 3.03 2.02
N GLU A 76 12.35 2.73 2.79
CA GLU A 76 12.20 2.10 4.10
C GLU A 76 11.46 2.97 5.11
N HIS A 77 11.53 4.29 5.00
CA HIS A 77 10.75 5.12 5.91
C HIS A 77 9.25 4.99 5.66
N PHE A 78 8.83 4.77 4.42
CA PHE A 78 7.44 4.45 4.11
C PHE A 78 7.07 3.05 4.60
N LEU A 79 7.99 2.10 4.55
CA LEU A 79 7.77 0.77 5.12
C LEU A 79 7.45 0.87 6.60
N GLN A 80 8.25 1.63 7.35
CA GLN A 80 8.03 1.82 8.76
C GLN A 80 6.67 2.45 9.04
N GLN A 81 6.32 3.49 8.30
CA GLN A 81 5.02 4.15 8.41
C GLN A 81 3.87 3.19 8.14
N TRP A 82 4.00 2.35 7.11
CA TRP A 82 2.99 1.36 6.74
C TRP A 82 2.84 0.27 7.81
N GLN A 83 3.95 -0.22 8.35
CA GLN A 83 3.91 -1.21 9.42
C GLN A 83 3.26 -0.65 10.67
N GLU A 84 3.60 0.58 11.06
CA GLU A 84 2.98 1.24 12.21
C GLU A 84 1.49 1.43 12.02
N ARG A 85 1.06 1.87 10.84
CA ARG A 85 -0.36 1.98 10.51
C ARG A 85 -1.06 0.63 10.65
N ASN A 86 -0.45 -0.42 10.13
CA ASN A 86 -1.04 -1.75 10.17
C ASN A 86 -1.18 -2.29 11.59
N TYR A 87 -0.17 -2.10 12.44
CA TYR A 87 -0.28 -2.52 13.85
C TYR A 87 -1.35 -1.71 14.59
N LEU A 88 -1.36 -0.42 14.38
CA LEU A 88 -2.29 0.45 15.10
C LEU A 88 -3.74 0.19 14.70
N HIS A 89 -3.99 -0.07 13.45
CA HIS A 89 -5.35 -0.18 12.90
C HIS A 89 -5.71 -1.59 12.43
N ASP A 90 -4.96 -2.61 12.84
CA ASP A 90 -5.17 -3.98 12.39
C ASP A 90 -6.62 -4.45 12.59
N HIS A 91 -7.20 -4.18 13.75
CA HIS A 91 -8.56 -4.61 14.04
C HIS A 91 -9.57 -4.00 13.06
N SER A 92 -9.47 -2.71 12.81
CA SER A 92 -10.38 -2.02 11.88
C SER A 92 -10.18 -2.49 10.45
N ILE A 93 -8.93 -2.61 10.02
CA ILE A 93 -8.61 -3.08 8.67
C ILE A 93 -9.17 -4.48 8.45
N THR A 94 -8.89 -5.38 9.40
CA THR A 94 -9.36 -6.76 9.31
C THR A 94 -10.88 -6.82 9.25
N ARG A 95 -11.57 -6.11 10.16
CA ARG A 95 -13.02 -6.13 10.21
C ARG A 95 -13.66 -5.56 8.94
N GLU A 96 -13.25 -4.35 8.56
CA GLU A 96 -13.93 -3.63 7.48
C GLU A 96 -13.57 -4.17 6.11
N ILE A 97 -12.31 -4.45 5.87
CA ILE A 97 -11.88 -4.87 4.54
C ILE A 97 -12.21 -6.33 4.27
N SER A 98 -12.19 -7.20 5.29
CA SER A 98 -12.63 -8.58 5.10
C SER A 98 -14.11 -8.67 4.71
N GLN A 99 -14.93 -7.78 5.23
CA GLN A 99 -16.35 -7.72 4.88
C GLN A 99 -16.56 -7.33 3.41
N LEU A 100 -15.59 -6.67 2.80
CA LEU A 100 -15.64 -6.33 1.39
C LEU A 100 -15.15 -7.47 0.48
N GLY A 101 -14.75 -8.60 1.06
CA GLY A 101 -14.37 -9.77 0.30
C GLY A 101 -12.88 -9.94 0.08
N PHE A 102 -12.04 -9.12 0.72
CA PHE A 102 -10.59 -9.22 0.58
C PHE A 102 -9.98 -10.02 1.74
N LEU A 103 -8.91 -10.73 1.45
CA LEU A 103 -8.12 -11.39 2.48
C LEU A 103 -7.46 -10.33 3.37
N THR A 104 -7.41 -10.62 4.67
CA THR A 104 -6.72 -9.76 5.64
C THR A 104 -5.89 -10.65 6.56
N ASP A 105 -4.60 -10.36 6.63
CA ASP A 105 -3.68 -11.13 7.47
C ASP A 105 -2.45 -10.24 7.72
N LEU A 106 -2.41 -9.63 8.88
CA LEU A 106 -1.32 -8.71 9.25
C LEU A 106 0.04 -9.37 9.15
N GLN A 107 0.17 -10.54 9.76
CA GLN A 107 1.48 -11.19 9.83
C GLN A 107 1.96 -11.64 8.46
N ARG A 108 1.06 -12.19 7.66
CA ARG A 108 1.40 -12.57 6.30
C ARG A 108 1.81 -11.35 5.47
N SER A 109 1.08 -10.25 5.62
CA SER A 109 1.40 -9.01 4.89
C SER A 109 2.80 -8.51 5.25
N HIS A 110 3.17 -8.59 6.51
CA HIS A 110 4.50 -8.15 6.96
C HIS A 110 5.59 -9.13 6.53
N ARG A 111 5.32 -10.44 6.48
CA ARG A 111 6.28 -11.40 5.92
C ARG A 111 6.52 -11.16 4.43
N VAL A 112 5.47 -10.84 3.69
CA VAL A 112 5.60 -10.50 2.27
C VAL A 112 6.45 -9.24 2.10
N ALA A 113 6.25 -8.24 2.95
CA ALA A 113 7.06 -7.03 2.93
C ALA A 113 8.52 -7.33 3.23
N ASP A 114 8.80 -8.13 4.25
CA ASP A 114 10.17 -8.54 4.59
C ASP A 114 10.85 -9.19 3.39
N TRP A 115 10.14 -10.10 2.74
CA TRP A 115 10.66 -10.76 1.53
C TRP A 115 10.91 -9.74 0.41
N ALA A 116 9.97 -8.84 0.14
CA ALA A 116 10.07 -7.87 -0.94
C ALA A 116 11.26 -6.93 -0.75
N TYR A 117 11.45 -6.43 0.48
CA TYR A 117 12.56 -5.52 0.77
C TYR A 117 13.90 -6.25 0.74
N LYS A 118 13.94 -7.51 1.16
CA LYS A 118 15.14 -8.32 1.05
C LYS A 118 15.53 -8.53 -0.40
N GLN A 119 14.56 -8.85 -1.26
CA GLN A 119 14.79 -8.96 -2.70
C GLN A 119 15.29 -7.65 -3.29
N ALA A 120 14.72 -6.54 -2.86
CA ALA A 120 15.13 -5.22 -3.35
C ALA A 120 16.58 -4.90 -3.00
N ILE A 121 17.00 -5.24 -1.78
CA ILE A 121 18.39 -5.03 -1.36
C ILE A 121 19.34 -5.96 -2.12
N GLU A 122 19.01 -7.24 -2.20
CA GLU A 122 19.87 -8.24 -2.85
C GLU A 122 20.04 -7.95 -4.34
N ASN A 123 19.01 -7.45 -5.01
CA ASN A 123 19.02 -7.18 -6.44
C ASN A 123 19.23 -5.71 -6.78
N GLU A 124 19.48 -4.88 -5.79
CA GLU A 124 19.74 -3.45 -5.96
C GLU A 124 18.63 -2.76 -6.77
N TYR A 125 17.36 -3.03 -6.39
CA TYR A 125 16.22 -2.39 -7.02
C TYR A 125 16.25 -0.89 -6.75
N LEU A 126 15.68 -0.14 -7.69
CA LEU A 126 15.45 1.27 -7.52
C LEU A 126 14.21 1.46 -6.66
N GLY A 127 14.33 2.17 -5.54
CA GLY A 127 13.22 2.46 -4.63
C GLY A 127 12.72 3.89 -4.77
N TRP A 128 11.45 4.10 -4.44
CA TRP A 128 10.82 5.41 -4.52
C TRP A 128 10.92 6.13 -3.18
N LEU A 129 11.46 7.35 -3.22
CA LEU A 129 11.67 8.19 -2.02
C LEU A 129 10.58 9.24 -1.80
N GLY A 130 9.63 9.35 -2.71
CA GLY A 130 8.64 10.42 -2.73
C GLY A 130 8.91 11.36 -3.89
N GLY A 131 7.86 12.00 -4.40
CA GLY A 131 7.98 12.87 -5.55
C GLY A 131 8.59 12.13 -6.74
N GLN A 132 9.61 12.70 -7.33
CA GLN A 132 10.33 12.08 -8.45
C GLN A 132 11.65 11.44 -8.02
N SER A 133 11.93 11.41 -6.72
CA SER A 133 13.20 10.94 -6.20
C SER A 133 13.23 9.42 -6.06
N LYS A 134 14.34 8.83 -6.45
CA LYS A 134 14.56 7.38 -6.36
C LYS A 134 15.97 7.12 -5.88
N LYS A 135 16.17 5.97 -5.26
CA LYS A 135 17.47 5.54 -4.77
C LYS A 135 17.53 4.02 -4.78
N ILE A 136 18.72 3.48 -5.07
CA ILE A 136 18.92 2.03 -5.04
C ILE A 136 18.92 1.54 -3.61
N PHE A 137 18.18 0.45 -3.37
CA PHE A 137 18.18 -0.22 -2.06
C PHE A 137 19.55 -0.85 -1.80
N ARG A 138 20.07 -0.68 -0.59
CA ARG A 138 21.36 -1.24 -0.19
C ARG A 138 21.31 -1.74 1.23
N SER A 139 22.07 -2.78 1.52
CA SER A 139 22.34 -3.14 2.91
C SER A 139 23.26 -2.11 3.54
N ILE A 140 23.07 -1.88 4.80
CA ILE A 140 23.88 -0.96 5.59
C ILE A 140 25.18 -1.66 6.00
#